data_bcb623b2fa6c05835442171287bc689b
#
_entry.id   bcb623b2fa6c05835442171287bc689b
#
_cell.length_a   1.000
_cell.length_b   1.000
_cell.length_c   1.000
_cell.angle_alpha   90.00
_cell.angle_beta   90.00
_cell.angle_gamma   90.00
#
_symmetry.space_group_name_H-M   'P 1'
#
loop_
_entity.id
_entity.type
_entity.pdbx_description
1 polymer ?
#
loop_
_entity_poly.entity_id
_entity_poly.type
_entity_poly.pdbx_seq_one_letter_code
_entity_poly.pdbx_strand_id
1 'polypeptide(L)'
;DGSQRKNSTAIFLTTGLQPTGELASYYVTPSDSILLSGATVQLSATGLDTSYFPTSGGGVSWSVSSGGGTVDENGLFTAGAESGFAQVTATDGSASGTGYITTVRTPDEITLTNEATGAAVASLNLDPGGQVDLKASASYRKLALTAQDTCFTWSADPEVGTVDANGVFTAGTKSASGNLTVSAGGKTLTVPVSIAGHVKTLEDCEGDLASFGATSTASYGAETGLDYVHNGRQSLRMTYDASTG
;
A
#
# COMPACT_ATOMS: atom_id res chain seq x y z
N ASP A 1 16.27 -17.74 21.69
CA ASP A 1 15.01 -18.05 22.35
C ASP A 1 13.96 -17.02 21.96
N GLY A 2 13.15 -17.34 20.98
CA GLY A 2 12.12 -16.50 20.41
C GLY A 2 10.88 -16.48 21.30
N SER A 3 10.90 -15.74 22.41
CA SER A 3 9.69 -15.52 23.18
C SER A 3 8.70 -14.70 22.35
N GLN A 4 7.76 -15.37 21.74
CA GLN A 4 6.56 -14.80 21.16
C GLN A 4 5.83 -14.02 22.25
N ARG A 5 5.91 -12.69 22.20
CA ARG A 5 4.91 -11.87 22.89
C ARG A 5 3.59 -12.09 22.19
N LYS A 6 2.78 -12.98 22.70
CA LYS A 6 1.39 -13.07 22.31
C LYS A 6 0.72 -11.78 22.75
N ASN A 7 0.24 -10.97 21.81
CA ASN A 7 -0.76 -9.96 22.11
C ASN A 7 -1.99 -10.71 22.63
N SER A 8 -2.05 -10.91 23.93
CA SER A 8 -3.27 -11.34 24.57
C SER A 8 -4.15 -10.11 24.69
N THR A 9 -5.12 -9.94 23.81
CA THR A 9 -6.30 -9.16 24.16
C THR A 9 -6.88 -9.86 25.40
N ALA A 10 -6.64 -9.29 26.55
CA ALA A 10 -7.25 -9.80 27.78
C ALA A 10 -8.75 -9.55 27.68
N ILE A 11 -9.48 -10.57 27.30
CA ILE A 11 -10.95 -10.56 27.45
C ILE A 11 -11.19 -10.85 28.93
N PHE A 12 -11.46 -9.82 29.71
CA PHE A 12 -11.92 -9.97 31.07
C PHE A 12 -13.39 -10.37 31.02
N LEU A 13 -13.67 -11.65 31.16
CA LEU A 13 -15.01 -12.15 31.48
C LEU A 13 -15.27 -11.89 32.97
N THR A 14 -15.77 -10.71 33.29
CA THR A 14 -16.19 -10.37 34.67
C THR A 14 -17.65 -10.71 34.84
N THR A 15 -17.92 -11.95 35.19
CA THR A 15 -19.27 -12.33 35.64
C THR A 15 -19.48 -11.80 37.05
N GLY A 16 -20.39 -10.83 37.21
CA GLY A 16 -20.80 -10.31 38.50
C GLY A 16 -20.18 -9.00 38.97
N LEU A 17 -19.19 -8.43 38.27
CA LEU A 17 -18.71 -7.08 38.56
C LEU A 17 -19.73 -6.04 38.07
N GLN A 18 -19.98 -5.02 38.89
CA GLN A 18 -20.82 -3.87 38.57
C GLN A 18 -19.94 -2.64 38.32
N PRO A 19 -20.36 -1.73 37.45
CA PRO A 19 -19.67 -0.44 37.30
C PRO A 19 -19.66 0.31 38.63
N THR A 20 -18.51 0.82 39.03
CA THR A 20 -18.39 1.70 40.22
C THR A 20 -18.59 3.15 39.85
N GLY A 21 -18.33 3.50 38.58
CA GLY A 21 -18.45 4.86 38.06
C GLY A 21 -17.33 5.81 38.49
N GLU A 22 -16.45 5.39 39.40
CA GLU A 22 -15.33 6.20 39.85
C GLU A 22 -14.10 5.94 38.96
N LEU A 23 -13.57 7.00 38.36
CA LEU A 23 -12.37 6.91 37.50
C LEU A 23 -11.18 6.37 38.29
N ALA A 24 -10.57 5.30 37.81
CA ALA A 24 -9.42 4.65 38.44
C ALA A 24 -8.17 4.64 37.53
N SER A 25 -8.35 4.54 36.22
CA SER A 25 -7.25 4.49 35.25
C SER A 25 -7.70 4.96 33.87
N TYR A 26 -6.72 5.15 32.98
CA TYR A 26 -6.99 5.34 31.53
C TYR A 26 -6.46 4.13 30.74
N TYR A 27 -7.22 3.72 29.73
CA TYR A 27 -6.77 2.79 28.72
C TYR A 27 -6.39 3.56 27.46
N VAL A 28 -5.11 3.47 27.09
CA VAL A 28 -4.58 4.14 25.89
C VAL A 28 -4.72 3.22 24.68
N THR A 29 -5.28 3.74 23.59
CA THR A 29 -5.47 3.01 22.34
C THR A 29 -4.85 3.78 21.17
N PRO A 30 -4.06 3.16 20.30
CA PRO A 30 -3.50 1.81 20.45
C PRO A 30 -2.53 1.71 21.63
N SER A 31 -2.54 0.56 22.34
CA SER A 31 -1.68 0.34 23.52
C SER A 31 -0.22 0.06 23.14
N ASP A 32 -0.02 -0.49 21.94
CA ASP A 32 1.28 -0.77 21.33
C ASP A 32 1.26 -0.34 19.87
N SER A 33 2.33 0.30 19.41
CA SER A 33 2.52 0.69 18.00
C SER A 33 3.98 0.54 17.60
N ILE A 34 4.18 0.18 16.34
CA ILE A 34 5.50 0.18 15.70
C ILE A 34 5.45 1.19 14.56
N LEU A 35 6.24 2.24 14.63
CA LEU A 35 6.26 3.36 13.70
C LEU A 35 7.61 3.47 13.00
N LEU A 36 7.59 3.93 11.75
CA LEU A 36 8.80 4.46 11.13
C LEU A 36 9.19 5.78 11.80
N SER A 37 10.49 6.09 11.78
CA SER A 37 11.00 7.42 12.14
C SER A 37 10.21 8.53 11.45
N GLY A 38 9.73 9.49 12.23
CA GLY A 38 8.93 10.61 11.75
C GLY A 38 7.45 10.30 11.46
N ALA A 39 7.05 9.04 11.49
CA ALA A 39 5.64 8.68 11.34
C ALA A 39 4.81 9.04 12.57
N THR A 40 3.51 9.20 12.39
CA THR A 40 2.58 9.61 13.42
C THR A 40 1.57 8.51 13.76
N VAL A 41 1.06 8.53 14.98
CA VAL A 41 -0.09 7.72 15.39
C VAL A 41 -1.00 8.56 16.30
N GLN A 42 -2.29 8.50 16.04
CA GLN A 42 -3.28 9.10 16.91
C GLN A 42 -3.54 8.17 18.10
N LEU A 43 -3.29 8.66 19.31
CA LEU A 43 -3.62 7.99 20.54
C LEU A 43 -4.94 8.54 21.09
N SER A 44 -5.69 7.67 21.75
CA SER A 44 -6.89 8.04 22.50
C SER A 44 -6.84 7.43 23.89
N ALA A 45 -7.47 8.06 24.86
CA ALA A 45 -7.54 7.56 26.23
C ALA A 45 -8.99 7.40 26.66
N THR A 46 -9.34 6.20 27.11
CA THR A 46 -10.67 5.89 27.67
C THR A 46 -10.56 5.72 29.19
N GLY A 47 -11.32 6.48 29.95
CA GLY A 47 -11.40 6.32 31.39
C GLY A 47 -12.01 4.97 31.77
N LEU A 48 -11.43 4.31 32.76
CA LEU A 48 -11.90 3.06 33.33
C LEU A 48 -12.10 3.21 34.83
N ASP A 49 -13.19 2.61 35.33
CA ASP A 49 -13.41 2.51 36.78
C ASP A 49 -12.60 1.36 37.43
N THR A 50 -12.72 1.18 38.74
CA THR A 50 -12.04 0.12 39.49
C THR A 50 -12.46 -1.30 39.07
N SER A 51 -13.59 -1.43 38.37
CA SER A 51 -14.10 -2.68 37.81
C SER A 51 -13.78 -2.82 36.31
N TYR A 52 -12.96 -1.92 35.75
CA TYR A 52 -12.60 -1.85 34.32
C TYR A 52 -13.76 -1.55 33.36
N PHE A 53 -14.83 -0.95 33.83
CA PHE A 53 -15.89 -0.45 32.95
C PHE A 53 -15.54 0.97 32.48
N PRO A 54 -15.86 1.29 31.19
CA PRO A 54 -15.69 2.65 30.70
C PRO A 54 -16.46 3.66 31.57
N THR A 55 -15.78 4.71 31.96
CA THR A 55 -16.38 5.81 32.74
C THR A 55 -15.90 7.15 32.20
N SER A 56 -16.63 8.21 32.55
CA SER A 56 -16.26 9.56 32.18
C SER A 56 -14.99 9.98 32.92
N GLY A 57 -13.95 10.33 32.16
CA GLY A 57 -12.76 10.99 32.68
C GLY A 57 -12.78 12.49 32.47
N GLY A 58 -11.88 13.19 33.08
CA GLY A 58 -11.60 14.61 32.83
C GLY A 58 -10.84 14.85 31.53
N GLY A 59 -10.46 16.10 31.27
CA GLY A 59 -9.56 16.44 30.18
C GLY A 59 -8.19 15.79 30.39
N VAL A 60 -7.76 15.01 29.42
CA VAL A 60 -6.50 14.26 29.48
C VAL A 60 -5.35 15.14 28.99
N SER A 61 -4.25 15.17 29.71
CA SER A 61 -2.95 15.68 29.25
C SER A 61 -2.04 14.52 28.85
N TRP A 62 -1.29 14.73 27.78
CA TRP A 62 -0.40 13.77 27.22
C TRP A 62 1.06 14.13 27.45
N SER A 63 1.90 13.16 27.71
CA SER A 63 3.34 13.34 27.84
C SER A 63 4.11 12.11 27.40
N VAL A 64 5.33 12.32 26.88
CA VAL A 64 6.29 11.23 26.66
C VAL A 64 7.07 11.06 27.94
N SER A 65 6.82 9.98 28.67
CA SER A 65 7.45 9.72 29.98
C SER A 65 8.84 9.11 29.85
N SER A 66 9.12 8.42 28.73
CA SER A 66 10.45 7.91 28.39
C SER A 66 10.58 7.66 26.89
N GLY A 67 11.82 7.64 26.39
CA GLY A 67 12.14 7.39 24.98
C GLY A 67 12.09 8.64 24.11
N GLY A 68 12.06 8.43 22.79
CA GLY A 68 12.10 9.49 21.79
C GLY A 68 10.77 9.73 21.10
N GLY A 69 10.57 10.95 20.61
CA GLY A 69 9.35 11.40 19.97
C GLY A 69 8.63 12.47 20.76
N THR A 70 7.52 12.94 20.24
CA THR A 70 6.68 14.00 20.86
C THR A 70 5.21 13.62 20.77
N VAL A 71 4.42 14.07 21.72
CA VAL A 71 2.96 13.96 21.66
C VAL A 71 2.34 15.35 21.84
N ASP A 72 1.31 15.65 21.06
CA ASP A 72 0.58 16.92 21.19
C ASP A 72 -0.57 16.82 22.22
N GLU A 73 -1.25 17.94 22.43
CA GLU A 73 -2.39 18.03 23.35
C GLU A 73 -3.59 17.14 22.96
N ASN A 74 -3.68 16.79 21.68
CA ASN A 74 -4.75 15.95 21.13
C ASN A 74 -4.39 14.45 21.13
N GLY A 75 -3.18 14.09 21.60
CA GLY A 75 -2.70 12.71 21.61
C GLY A 75 -2.09 12.26 20.29
N LEU A 76 -1.78 13.16 19.36
CA LEU A 76 -1.04 12.80 18.15
C LEU A 76 0.44 12.63 18.51
N PHE A 77 0.91 11.40 18.51
CA PHE A 77 2.33 11.08 18.73
C PHE A 77 3.09 11.13 17.40
N THR A 78 4.26 11.76 17.41
CA THR A 78 5.22 11.77 16.31
C THR A 78 6.48 11.05 16.73
N ALA A 79 6.85 10.01 15.98
CA ALA A 79 8.05 9.21 16.26
C ALA A 79 9.33 10.01 16.08
N GLY A 80 10.31 9.81 16.95
CA GLY A 80 11.63 10.45 16.86
C GLY A 80 12.44 9.99 15.63
N ALA A 81 13.57 10.64 15.39
CA ALA A 81 14.46 10.32 14.28
C ALA A 81 15.22 9.00 14.46
N GLU A 82 15.43 8.58 15.68
CA GLU A 82 16.22 7.39 16.01
C GLU A 82 15.32 6.21 16.40
N SER A 83 15.80 5.00 16.09
CA SER A 83 15.12 3.78 16.56
C SER A 83 15.13 3.74 18.10
N GLY A 84 14.01 3.37 18.69
CA GLY A 84 13.88 3.37 20.12
C GLY A 84 12.51 2.93 20.60
N PHE A 85 12.33 3.00 21.90
CA PHE A 85 11.10 2.67 22.57
C PHE A 85 10.63 3.87 23.38
N ALA A 86 9.39 4.27 23.20
CA ALA A 86 8.79 5.38 23.91
C ALA A 86 7.60 4.92 24.76
N GLN A 87 7.43 5.53 25.92
CA GLN A 87 6.24 5.44 26.74
C GLN A 87 5.49 6.77 26.68
N VAL A 88 4.21 6.71 26.33
CA VAL A 88 3.33 7.88 26.28
C VAL A 88 2.29 7.72 27.36
N THR A 89 2.21 8.70 28.23
CA THR A 89 1.28 8.70 29.37
C THR A 89 0.14 9.69 29.12
N ALA A 90 -1.08 9.22 29.31
CA ALA A 90 -2.30 10.00 29.38
C ALA A 90 -2.68 10.16 30.86
N THR A 91 -2.93 11.38 31.36
CA THR A 91 -3.34 11.61 32.75
C THR A 91 -4.24 12.84 32.88
N ASP A 92 -5.17 12.81 33.81
CA ASP A 92 -5.94 13.98 34.28
C ASP A 92 -5.44 14.52 35.64
N GLY A 93 -4.32 13.99 36.12
CA GLY A 93 -3.74 14.31 37.41
C GLY A 93 -4.18 13.40 38.58
N SER A 94 -5.32 12.68 38.43
CA SER A 94 -5.83 11.72 39.43
C SER A 94 -5.64 10.27 38.96
N ALA A 95 -5.86 10.01 37.68
CA ALA A 95 -5.71 8.72 37.03
C ALA A 95 -4.73 8.82 35.86
N SER A 96 -4.16 7.71 35.46
CA SER A 96 -3.25 7.65 34.33
C SER A 96 -3.36 6.34 33.53
N GLY A 97 -2.88 6.37 32.27
CA GLY A 97 -2.73 5.21 31.40
C GLY A 97 -1.50 5.38 30.53
N THR A 98 -0.96 4.28 30.03
CA THR A 98 0.28 4.29 29.24
C THR A 98 0.10 3.52 27.96
N GLY A 99 0.55 4.12 26.85
CA GLY A 99 0.77 3.49 25.56
C GLY A 99 2.25 3.31 25.27
N TYR A 100 2.59 2.32 24.47
CA TYR A 100 3.96 1.97 24.13
C TYR A 100 4.19 2.08 22.63
N ILE A 101 5.30 2.72 22.25
CA ILE A 101 5.62 2.94 20.85
C ILE A 101 7.06 2.51 20.58
N THR A 102 7.22 1.67 19.59
CA THR A 102 8.52 1.30 19.05
C THR A 102 8.77 2.08 17.76
N THR A 103 9.82 2.90 17.75
CA THR A 103 10.27 3.59 16.53
C THR A 103 11.34 2.78 15.86
N VAL A 104 11.21 2.59 14.52
CA VAL A 104 12.21 1.91 13.69
C VAL A 104 12.62 2.81 12.52
N ARG A 105 13.91 2.85 12.21
CA ARG A 105 14.44 3.63 11.06
C ARG A 105 14.24 2.89 9.76
N THR A 106 14.48 1.59 9.76
CA THR A 106 14.39 0.75 8.57
C THR A 106 13.57 -0.49 8.89
N PRO A 107 12.49 -0.76 8.16
CA PRO A 107 11.73 -1.99 8.33
C PRO A 107 12.51 -3.20 7.80
N ASP A 108 12.18 -4.39 8.30
CA ASP A 108 12.80 -5.62 7.82
C ASP A 108 12.29 -5.98 6.42
N GLU A 109 11.02 -5.74 6.16
CA GLU A 109 10.35 -6.13 4.92
C GLU A 109 9.30 -5.10 4.50
N ILE A 110 9.16 -4.92 3.19
CA ILE A 110 8.02 -4.24 2.56
C ILE A 110 7.30 -5.28 1.70
N THR A 111 6.00 -5.34 1.80
CA THR A 111 5.12 -6.17 0.97
C THR A 111 4.15 -5.31 0.20
N LEU A 112 3.74 -5.78 -0.97
CA LEU A 112 2.80 -5.11 -1.84
C LEU A 112 1.60 -6.02 -2.10
N THR A 113 0.41 -5.48 -1.99
CA THR A 113 -0.84 -6.17 -2.29
C THR A 113 -1.69 -5.34 -3.24
N ASN A 114 -2.51 -6.00 -4.04
CA ASN A 114 -3.59 -5.35 -4.77
C ASN A 114 -4.71 -5.03 -3.78
N GLU A 115 -5.11 -3.78 -3.66
CA GLU A 115 -6.06 -3.36 -2.63
C GLU A 115 -7.45 -3.97 -2.82
N ALA A 116 -7.89 -4.12 -4.08
CA ALA A 116 -9.21 -4.67 -4.40
C ALA A 116 -9.33 -6.18 -4.10
N THR A 117 -8.23 -6.93 -4.25
CA THR A 117 -8.26 -8.41 -4.11
C THR A 117 -7.55 -8.92 -2.87
N GLY A 118 -6.71 -8.11 -2.23
CA GLY A 118 -5.83 -8.52 -1.14
C GLY A 118 -4.68 -9.44 -1.58
N ALA A 119 -4.55 -9.73 -2.87
CA ALA A 119 -3.52 -10.64 -3.38
C ALA A 119 -2.13 -9.98 -3.34
N ALA A 120 -1.11 -10.76 -2.96
CA ALA A 120 0.28 -10.31 -3.00
C ALA A 120 0.72 -10.02 -4.44
N VAL A 121 1.46 -8.92 -4.63
CA VAL A 121 1.95 -8.47 -5.93
C VAL A 121 3.46 -8.67 -6.00
N ALA A 122 3.88 -9.68 -6.77
CA ALA A 122 5.28 -9.93 -7.08
C ALA A 122 5.67 -9.41 -8.47
N SER A 123 4.70 -9.20 -9.36
CA SER A 123 4.85 -8.58 -10.67
C SER A 123 3.53 -7.97 -11.11
N LEU A 124 3.56 -7.00 -12.00
CA LEU A 124 2.38 -6.38 -12.61
C LEU A 124 2.38 -6.67 -14.11
N ASN A 125 1.25 -7.22 -14.59
CA ASN A 125 0.99 -7.38 -16.00
C ASN A 125 -0.31 -6.65 -16.31
N LEU A 126 -0.23 -5.59 -17.08
CA LEU A 126 -1.35 -4.68 -17.33
C LEU A 126 -1.52 -4.42 -18.81
N ASP A 127 -2.74 -4.11 -19.18
CA ASP A 127 -3.06 -3.56 -20.49
C ASP A 127 -2.64 -2.08 -20.58
N PRO A 128 -2.36 -1.56 -21.77
CA PRO A 128 -2.10 -0.14 -21.95
C PRO A 128 -3.22 0.73 -21.39
N GLY A 129 -2.85 1.69 -20.52
CA GLY A 129 -3.80 2.57 -19.84
C GLY A 129 -4.55 1.92 -18.67
N GLY A 130 -4.27 0.67 -18.34
CA GLY A 130 -4.86 -0.02 -17.18
C GLY A 130 -4.43 0.61 -15.87
N GLN A 131 -5.28 0.49 -14.85
CA GLN A 131 -4.98 0.98 -13.50
C GLN A 131 -5.07 -0.14 -12.48
N VAL A 132 -4.29 -0.02 -11.41
CA VAL A 132 -4.34 -0.90 -10.24
C VAL A 132 -4.05 -0.11 -8.99
N ASP A 133 -4.87 -0.34 -7.96
CA ASP A 133 -4.67 0.22 -6.63
C ASP A 133 -3.81 -0.74 -5.81
N LEU A 134 -2.68 -0.24 -5.34
CA LEU A 134 -1.68 -1.00 -4.62
C LEU A 134 -1.57 -0.51 -3.18
N LYS A 135 -1.51 -1.45 -2.27
CA LYS A 135 -1.28 -1.17 -0.85
C LYS A 135 0.07 -1.72 -0.42
N ALA A 136 0.94 -0.82 0.04
CA ALA A 136 2.19 -1.20 0.66
C ALA A 136 2.00 -1.44 2.16
N SER A 137 2.71 -2.42 2.68
CA SER A 137 2.79 -2.68 4.11
C SER A 137 4.24 -2.97 4.48
N ALA A 138 4.66 -2.53 5.65
CA ALA A 138 5.99 -2.79 6.16
C ALA A 138 5.93 -3.58 7.47
N SER A 139 6.94 -4.36 7.74
CA SER A 139 7.05 -5.14 8.99
C SER A 139 8.42 -4.99 9.64
N TYR A 140 8.43 -5.13 10.95
CA TYR A 140 9.61 -5.21 11.78
C TYR A 140 9.48 -6.39 12.74
N ARG A 141 10.46 -7.31 12.73
CA ARG A 141 10.40 -8.56 13.50
C ARG A 141 9.12 -9.35 13.29
N LYS A 142 8.64 -9.39 12.04
CA LYS A 142 7.38 -10.04 11.61
C LYS A 142 6.10 -9.41 12.17
N LEU A 143 6.18 -8.25 12.78
CA LEU A 143 5.03 -7.47 13.22
C LEU A 143 4.79 -6.35 12.20
N ALA A 144 3.53 -6.15 11.82
CA ALA A 144 3.16 -5.05 10.94
C ALA A 144 3.45 -3.70 11.62
N LEU A 145 4.02 -2.77 10.86
CA LEU A 145 4.11 -1.39 11.31
C LEU A 145 2.74 -0.73 11.26
N THR A 146 2.50 0.17 12.19
CA THR A 146 1.39 1.12 12.13
C THR A 146 1.78 2.21 11.14
N ALA A 147 1.81 1.84 9.84
CA ALA A 147 2.19 2.74 8.78
C ALA A 147 0.95 3.44 8.24
N GLN A 148 1.07 4.74 7.99
CA GLN A 148 0.14 5.51 7.17
C GLN A 148 0.65 5.47 5.72
N ASP A 149 -0.22 5.62 4.74
CA ASP A 149 0.16 5.60 3.32
C ASP A 149 1.23 6.66 2.99
N THR A 150 1.26 7.75 3.74
CA THR A 150 2.28 8.81 3.66
C THR A 150 3.69 8.37 4.05
N CYS A 151 3.86 7.20 4.68
CA CYS A 151 5.18 6.66 5.03
C CYS A 151 5.89 6.01 3.86
N PHE A 152 5.20 5.74 2.77
CA PHE A 152 5.76 5.13 1.58
C PHE A 152 6.05 6.16 0.49
N THR A 153 7.19 5.99 -0.17
CA THR A 153 7.55 6.74 -1.37
C THR A 153 7.47 5.81 -2.56
N TRP A 154 6.73 6.24 -3.58
CA TRP A 154 6.46 5.49 -4.78
C TRP A 154 7.18 6.08 -5.98
N SER A 155 7.68 5.25 -6.87
CA SER A 155 8.19 5.64 -8.17
C SER A 155 8.02 4.52 -9.19
N ALA A 156 7.91 4.88 -10.46
CA ALA A 156 7.86 3.93 -11.57
C ALA A 156 8.79 4.39 -12.69
N ASP A 157 9.32 3.44 -13.44
CA ASP A 157 10.06 3.77 -14.65
C ASP A 157 9.11 4.47 -15.65
N PRO A 158 9.52 5.58 -16.27
CA PRO A 158 8.63 6.39 -17.11
C PRO A 158 8.00 5.64 -18.29
N GLU A 159 8.66 4.60 -18.76
CA GLU A 159 8.21 3.78 -19.87
C GLU A 159 6.98 2.93 -19.53
N VAL A 160 6.85 2.51 -18.28
CA VAL A 160 5.74 1.65 -17.84
C VAL A 160 4.57 2.42 -17.26
N GLY A 161 4.71 3.70 -16.95
CA GLY A 161 3.60 4.51 -16.46
C GLY A 161 3.93 5.39 -15.28
N THR A 162 2.91 5.68 -14.48
CA THR A 162 3.02 6.57 -13.32
C THR A 162 2.35 5.93 -12.11
N VAL A 163 2.83 6.29 -10.93
CA VAL A 163 2.21 5.92 -9.65
C VAL A 163 2.02 7.19 -8.82
N ASP A 164 0.88 7.31 -8.16
CA ASP A 164 0.63 8.44 -7.24
C ASP A 164 1.08 8.13 -5.80
N ALA A 165 0.94 9.11 -4.92
CA ALA A 165 1.31 8.97 -3.51
C ALA A 165 0.47 7.96 -2.73
N ASN A 166 -0.71 7.60 -3.23
CA ASN A 166 -1.60 6.64 -2.60
C ASN A 166 -1.36 5.20 -3.09
N GLY A 167 -0.45 5.02 -4.06
CA GLY A 167 -0.16 3.70 -4.63
C GLY A 167 -1.02 3.32 -5.84
N VAL A 168 -1.78 4.27 -6.41
CA VAL A 168 -2.52 4.04 -7.65
C VAL A 168 -1.54 4.07 -8.82
N PHE A 169 -1.29 2.91 -9.40
CA PHE A 169 -0.46 2.78 -10.59
C PHE A 169 -1.31 2.86 -11.85
N THR A 170 -0.90 3.72 -12.79
CA THR A 170 -1.51 3.86 -14.12
C THR A 170 -0.50 3.46 -15.18
N ALA A 171 -0.81 2.41 -15.93
CA ALA A 171 0.03 1.90 -17.00
C ALA A 171 0.15 2.90 -18.16
N GLY A 172 1.31 2.94 -18.79
CA GLY A 172 1.53 3.68 -20.02
C GLY A 172 0.66 3.16 -21.18
N THR A 173 0.57 3.94 -22.25
CA THR A 173 -0.28 3.60 -23.42
C THR A 173 0.42 2.74 -24.45
N LYS A 174 1.68 2.40 -24.26
CA LYS A 174 2.50 1.59 -25.15
C LYS A 174 3.00 0.35 -24.44
N SER A 175 3.26 -0.71 -25.22
CA SER A 175 3.95 -1.90 -24.72
C SER A 175 5.33 -1.51 -24.17
N ALA A 176 5.60 -1.90 -22.95
CA ALA A 176 6.85 -1.58 -22.24
C ALA A 176 7.12 -2.59 -21.13
N SER A 177 8.36 -2.63 -20.66
CA SER A 177 8.76 -3.36 -19.47
C SER A 177 9.68 -2.46 -18.63
N GLY A 178 9.51 -2.52 -17.32
CA GLY A 178 10.27 -1.72 -16.37
C GLY A 178 9.89 -2.10 -14.95
N ASN A 179 10.05 -1.17 -14.02
CA ASN A 179 9.86 -1.43 -12.60
C ASN A 179 8.95 -0.40 -11.94
N LEU A 180 8.20 -0.87 -10.96
CA LEU A 180 7.59 -0.08 -9.92
C LEU A 180 8.43 -0.24 -8.64
N THR A 181 8.71 0.85 -7.97
CA THR A 181 9.51 0.85 -6.75
C THR A 181 8.73 1.52 -5.62
N VAL A 182 8.69 0.87 -4.48
CA VAL A 182 8.16 1.44 -3.23
C VAL A 182 9.23 1.39 -2.16
N SER A 183 9.39 2.46 -1.41
CA SER A 183 10.39 2.57 -0.34
C SER A 183 9.82 3.18 0.93
N ALA A 184 10.38 2.77 2.06
CA ALA A 184 10.07 3.30 3.38
C ALA A 184 11.27 3.10 4.32
N GLY A 185 11.69 4.14 5.04
CA GLY A 185 12.78 4.05 6.01
C GLY A 185 14.10 3.52 5.42
N GLY A 186 14.40 3.81 4.15
CA GLY A 186 15.59 3.31 3.46
C GLY A 186 15.51 1.86 2.94
N LYS A 187 14.44 1.14 3.22
CA LYS A 187 14.11 -0.15 2.61
C LYS A 187 13.39 0.07 1.29
N THR A 188 13.69 -0.77 0.29
CA THR A 188 13.10 -0.68 -1.05
C THR A 188 12.59 -2.04 -1.48
N LEU A 189 11.40 -2.05 -2.09
CA LEU A 189 10.83 -3.16 -2.83
C LEU A 189 10.69 -2.74 -4.29
N THR A 190 11.22 -3.55 -5.21
CA THR A 190 11.09 -3.35 -6.65
C THR A 190 10.26 -4.48 -7.23
N VAL A 191 9.24 -4.11 -8.01
CA VAL A 191 8.29 -5.03 -8.63
C VAL A 191 8.37 -4.84 -10.15
N PRO A 192 8.66 -5.89 -10.92
CA PRO A 192 8.68 -5.80 -12.37
C PRO A 192 7.27 -5.54 -12.92
N VAL A 193 7.21 -4.65 -13.91
CA VAL A 193 5.99 -4.25 -14.61
C VAL A 193 6.15 -4.59 -16.09
N SER A 194 5.14 -5.25 -16.65
CA SER A 194 5.01 -5.51 -18.07
C SER A 194 3.69 -4.97 -18.59
N ILE A 195 3.75 -4.13 -19.59
CA ILE A 195 2.56 -3.65 -20.31
C ILE A 195 2.51 -4.40 -21.63
N ALA A 196 1.58 -5.32 -21.74
CA ALA A 196 1.39 -6.11 -22.92
C ALA A 196 0.68 -5.27 -23.99
N GLY A 197 1.30 -5.18 -25.17
CA GLY A 197 0.56 -4.68 -26.32
C GLY A 197 -0.62 -5.60 -26.62
N HIS A 198 -1.82 -5.07 -26.66
CA HIS A 198 -2.92 -5.80 -27.25
C HIS A 198 -2.65 -5.98 -28.73
N VAL A 199 -2.32 -7.18 -29.11
CA VAL A 199 -2.52 -7.59 -30.50
C VAL A 199 -4.03 -7.86 -30.62
N LYS A 200 -4.80 -6.81 -30.90
CA LYS A 200 -6.17 -7.00 -31.34
C LYS A 200 -6.07 -7.53 -32.75
N THR A 201 -6.37 -8.79 -32.94
CA THR A 201 -6.64 -9.28 -34.30
C THR A 201 -7.90 -8.58 -34.78
N LEU A 202 -7.74 -7.57 -35.63
CA LEU A 202 -8.86 -6.82 -36.21
C LEU A 202 -9.60 -7.68 -37.21
N GLU A 203 -8.89 -8.62 -37.84
CA GLU A 203 -9.38 -9.57 -38.82
C GLU A 203 -8.43 -10.77 -38.83
N ASP A 204 -8.95 -11.97 -38.86
CA ASP A 204 -8.14 -13.19 -38.98
C ASP A 204 -7.65 -13.44 -40.41
N CYS A 205 -8.19 -12.68 -41.36
CA CYS A 205 -7.84 -12.74 -42.78
C CYS A 205 -7.99 -14.14 -43.42
N GLU A 206 -8.72 -15.05 -42.78
CA GLU A 206 -8.96 -16.41 -43.31
C GLU A 206 -10.15 -16.47 -44.27
N GLY A 207 -10.92 -15.36 -44.37
CA GLY A 207 -12.05 -15.21 -45.24
C GLY A 207 -11.76 -14.43 -46.52
N ASP A 208 -12.84 -14.00 -47.19
CA ASP A 208 -12.75 -13.15 -48.38
C ASP A 208 -12.36 -11.72 -48.02
N LEU A 209 -11.26 -11.23 -48.56
CA LEU A 209 -10.77 -9.86 -48.37
C LEU A 209 -11.54 -8.82 -49.20
N ALA A 210 -12.62 -9.20 -49.90
CA ALA A 210 -13.40 -8.29 -50.74
C ALA A 210 -14.08 -7.15 -49.96
N SER A 211 -14.19 -7.28 -48.63
CA SER A 211 -14.72 -6.22 -47.76
C SER A 211 -13.75 -5.06 -47.53
N PHE A 212 -12.46 -5.23 -47.84
CA PHE A 212 -11.47 -4.17 -47.69
C PHE A 212 -11.43 -3.30 -48.96
N GLY A 213 -11.65 -2.02 -48.81
CA GLY A 213 -11.58 -1.05 -49.89
C GLY A 213 -10.15 -0.56 -50.11
N ALA A 214 -9.68 -0.56 -51.40
CA ALA A 214 -8.42 0.08 -51.74
C ALA A 214 -8.63 1.56 -52.04
N THR A 215 -7.69 2.41 -51.62
CA THR A 215 -7.59 3.81 -52.03
C THR A 215 -6.70 3.92 -53.25
N SER A 216 -6.70 5.07 -53.93
CA SER A 216 -5.87 5.30 -55.12
C SER A 216 -4.36 5.14 -54.90
N THR A 217 -3.90 5.18 -53.64
CA THR A 217 -2.48 5.13 -53.28
C THR A 217 -2.11 3.88 -52.47
N ALA A 218 -3.07 3.00 -52.18
CA ALA A 218 -2.82 1.78 -51.41
C ALA A 218 -3.51 0.57 -52.08
N SER A 219 -2.85 -0.57 -52.05
CA SER A 219 -3.41 -1.86 -52.38
C SER A 219 -3.33 -2.81 -51.20
N TYR A 220 -4.22 -3.77 -51.16
CA TYR A 220 -4.19 -4.83 -50.16
C TYR A 220 -4.28 -6.19 -50.82
N GLY A 221 -3.84 -7.22 -50.15
CA GLY A 221 -3.89 -8.60 -50.59
C GLY A 221 -3.62 -9.57 -49.45
N ALA A 222 -3.96 -10.82 -49.69
CA ALA A 222 -3.58 -11.88 -48.78
C ALA A 222 -2.07 -12.15 -48.87
N GLU A 223 -1.42 -12.28 -47.75
CA GLU A 223 -0.03 -12.72 -47.65
C GLU A 223 -0.02 -14.11 -47.00
N THR A 224 0.54 -15.07 -47.72
CA THR A 224 0.63 -16.48 -47.28
C THR A 224 2.06 -16.94 -47.03
N GLY A 225 3.02 -16.04 -47.17
CA GLY A 225 4.42 -16.32 -46.84
C GLY A 225 4.61 -16.55 -45.35
N LEU A 226 5.29 -17.63 -44.98
CA LEU A 226 5.48 -18.03 -43.56
C LEU A 226 6.16 -16.96 -42.71
N ASP A 227 6.96 -16.07 -43.30
CA ASP A 227 7.64 -14.99 -42.61
C ASP A 227 6.70 -13.84 -42.17
N TYR A 228 5.50 -13.78 -42.75
CA TYR A 228 4.54 -12.69 -42.56
C TYR A 228 3.20 -13.16 -41.94
N VAL A 229 2.96 -14.45 -41.87
CA VAL A 229 1.77 -15.04 -41.23
C VAL A 229 2.09 -15.35 -39.78
N HIS A 230 1.50 -14.60 -38.90
CA HIS A 230 1.76 -14.79 -37.46
C HIS A 230 0.81 -15.80 -36.82
N ASN A 231 -0.42 -15.89 -37.32
CA ASN A 231 -1.45 -16.80 -36.85
C ASN A 231 -2.45 -17.09 -37.96
N GLY A 232 -2.78 -18.36 -38.20
CA GLY A 232 -3.66 -18.76 -39.29
C GLY A 232 -2.92 -19.06 -40.61
N ARG A 233 -3.59 -18.93 -41.72
CA ARG A 233 -3.08 -19.30 -43.06
C ARG A 233 -2.62 -18.13 -43.91
N GLN A 234 -3.08 -16.94 -43.60
CA GLN A 234 -2.76 -15.72 -44.31
C GLN A 234 -2.82 -14.49 -43.41
N SER A 235 -2.19 -13.41 -43.83
CA SER A 235 -2.26 -12.10 -43.20
C SER A 235 -2.64 -11.04 -44.23
N LEU A 236 -3.15 -9.90 -43.78
CA LEU A 236 -3.41 -8.74 -44.63
C LEU A 236 -2.08 -8.01 -44.91
N ARG A 237 -1.71 -7.92 -46.18
CA ARG A 237 -0.62 -7.08 -46.63
C ARG A 237 -1.17 -5.79 -47.23
N MET A 238 -0.74 -4.65 -46.68
CA MET A 238 -0.96 -3.34 -47.28
C MET A 238 0.30 -2.84 -47.96
N THR A 239 0.19 -2.40 -49.20
CA THR A 239 1.27 -1.75 -49.93
C THR A 239 0.79 -0.35 -50.33
N TYR A 240 1.60 0.65 -50.03
CA TYR A 240 1.32 2.03 -50.43
C TYR A 240 2.53 2.61 -51.18
N ASP A 241 2.22 3.50 -52.14
CA ASP A 241 3.26 4.24 -52.85
C ASP A 241 3.55 5.55 -52.15
N ALA A 242 4.75 5.63 -51.52
CA ALA A 242 5.20 6.83 -50.81
C ALA A 242 5.68 7.96 -51.72
N SER A 243 5.69 7.72 -53.08
CA SER A 243 6.17 8.70 -54.03
C SER A 243 5.13 9.78 -54.41
N THR A 244 3.88 9.65 -53.95
CA THR A 244 2.76 10.54 -54.24
C THR A 244 2.29 11.39 -53.07
N GLY A 245 3.09 11.53 -52.02
CA GLY A 245 2.81 12.39 -50.85
C GLY A 245 3.39 13.79 -50.96
#